data_c4471177e1d1bb579d8378cc2074a3ab
#
_entry.id   c4471177e1d1bb579d8378cc2074a3ab
#
_cell.length_a   1.000
_cell.length_b   1.000
_cell.length_c   1.000
_cell.angle_alpha   90.00
_cell.angle_beta   90.00
_cell.angle_gamma   90.00
#
_symmetry.space_group_name_H-M   'P 1'
#
loop_
_entity.id
_entity.type
_entity.pdbx_description
1 polymer ?
#
loop_
_entity_poly.entity_id
_entity_poly.type
_entity_poly.pdbx_seq_one_letter_code
_entity_poly.pdbx_strand_id
1 'polypeptide(L)'
;EIRLSLVGSEMCIRDRSSTEALERELVKYLLKYGHCSFEFKEGRTMVACNVAEVIFLELDSDGLTFCNPLYNSILATYREQWKILGTGVEVPAHFFLNHPDPEVCNASVDILTSDDNYVASQLWRRKDIHVESDAEMLAVGVPKAVTLYKSKVIESYIKEWQAKLADESLTDEQVGEVIQRLAGFNKVKVTIAKKLQRLIL
;
A
#
# COMPACT_ATOMS: atom_id res chain seq x y z
N GLU A 1 -19.37 0.73 -5.09
CA GLU A 1 -18.00 1.05 -5.51
C GLU A 1 -17.87 2.57 -5.57
N ILE A 2 -17.18 3.16 -4.60
CA ILE A 2 -16.83 4.57 -4.63
C ILE A 2 -15.42 4.63 -5.22
N ARG A 3 -15.33 4.89 -6.51
CA ARG A 3 -14.05 5.09 -7.19
C ARG A 3 -13.43 6.40 -6.73
N LEU A 4 -12.21 6.34 -6.19
CA LEU A 4 -11.33 7.49 -5.91
C LEU A 4 -10.79 8.15 -7.20
N SER A 5 -11.38 7.90 -8.36
CA SER A 5 -10.92 8.27 -9.70
C SER A 5 -10.92 9.78 -10.00
N LEU A 6 -10.70 10.61 -8.99
CA LEU A 6 -10.62 12.09 -9.13
C LEU A 6 -9.25 12.66 -8.78
N VAL A 7 -8.20 11.85 -8.97
CA VAL A 7 -6.85 12.23 -8.61
C VAL A 7 -6.17 12.92 -9.78
N GLY A 8 -6.12 14.24 -9.72
CA GLY A 8 -5.18 15.02 -10.52
C GLY A 8 -3.76 14.82 -9.97
N SER A 9 -2.78 14.80 -10.88
CA SER A 9 -1.36 14.46 -10.67
C SER A 9 -0.54 15.43 -9.78
N GLU A 10 -1.16 16.29 -9.01
CA GLU A 10 -0.47 17.24 -8.12
C GLU A 10 -0.68 16.90 -6.65
N MET A 11 -0.14 15.75 -6.23
CA MET A 11 -0.09 15.45 -4.82
C MET A 11 1.03 16.26 -4.17
N CYS A 12 0.65 17.15 -3.28
CA CYS A 12 1.54 18.11 -2.63
C CYS A 12 2.73 17.46 -1.93
N ILE A 13 3.91 18.02 -2.21
CA ILE A 13 5.22 17.69 -1.63
C ILE A 13 5.22 17.71 -0.07
N ARG A 14 4.23 18.31 0.57
CA ARG A 14 4.17 18.49 2.04
C ARG A 14 3.82 17.25 2.85
N ASP A 15 3.16 16.24 2.28
CA ASP A 15 2.73 15.06 3.04
C ASP A 15 3.49 13.77 2.67
N ARG A 16 4.58 13.88 1.86
CA ARG A 16 5.41 12.72 1.47
C ARG A 16 5.93 11.93 2.66
N SER A 17 6.32 12.59 3.74
CA SER A 17 6.85 11.90 4.93
C SER A 17 5.80 11.07 5.67
N SER A 18 4.52 11.38 5.51
CA SER A 18 3.46 10.66 6.22
C SER A 18 3.05 9.35 5.54
N THR A 19 3.24 9.23 4.22
CA THR A 19 2.95 8.01 3.43
C THR A 19 4.19 7.17 3.18
N GLU A 20 5.38 7.76 3.25
CA GLU A 20 6.65 7.14 2.89
C GLU A 20 6.91 5.82 3.64
N ALA A 21 6.67 5.78 4.94
CA ALA A 21 6.85 4.56 5.73
C ALA A 21 5.90 3.43 5.28
N LEU A 22 4.67 3.77 4.90
CA LEU A 22 3.68 2.80 4.40
C LEU A 22 3.99 2.35 2.97
N GLU A 23 4.48 3.25 2.14
CA GLU A 23 4.96 2.91 0.79
C GLU A 23 6.15 1.97 0.86
N ARG A 24 7.12 2.25 1.76
CA ARG A 24 8.25 1.37 2.02
C ARG A 24 7.80 0.00 2.50
N GLU A 25 6.80 -0.07 3.36
CA GLU A 25 6.24 -1.33 3.84
C GLU A 25 5.59 -2.12 2.69
N LEU A 26 4.82 -1.49 1.82
CA LEU A 26 4.22 -2.14 0.65
C LEU A 26 5.27 -2.63 -0.34
N VAL A 27 6.31 -1.82 -0.60
CA VAL A 27 7.47 -2.24 -1.42
C VAL A 27 8.18 -3.45 -0.80
N LYS A 28 8.35 -3.47 0.52
CA LYS A 28 8.92 -4.62 1.23
C LYS A 28 8.10 -5.89 1.02
N TYR A 29 6.76 -5.81 1.13
CA TYR A 29 5.89 -6.94 0.83
C TYR A 29 6.04 -7.42 -0.61
N LEU A 30 6.14 -6.50 -1.58
CA LEU A 30 6.35 -6.86 -2.97
C LEU A 30 7.70 -7.56 -3.19
N LEU A 31 8.80 -6.96 -2.72
CA LEU A 31 10.15 -7.46 -2.98
C LEU A 31 10.44 -8.79 -2.29
N LYS A 32 9.94 -8.99 -1.06
CA LYS A 32 10.22 -10.22 -0.28
C LYS A 32 9.18 -11.31 -0.49
N TYR A 33 7.91 -10.96 -0.64
CA TYR A 33 6.79 -11.90 -0.59
C TYR A 33 5.84 -11.80 -1.78
N GLY A 34 6.16 -10.97 -2.78
CA GLY A 34 5.26 -10.69 -3.89
C GLY A 34 4.77 -11.92 -4.64
N HIS A 35 5.58 -12.99 -4.70
CA HIS A 35 5.25 -14.29 -5.31
C HIS A 35 4.45 -15.21 -4.38
N CYS A 36 4.44 -14.95 -3.06
CA CYS A 36 3.78 -15.80 -2.09
C CYS A 36 2.26 -15.70 -2.22
N SER A 37 1.60 -16.85 -2.09
CA SER A 37 0.14 -16.93 -2.03
C SER A 37 -0.31 -17.08 -0.59
N PHE A 38 -1.44 -16.47 -0.26
CA PHE A 38 -2.09 -16.59 1.03
C PHE A 38 -3.61 -16.65 0.84
N GLU A 39 -4.31 -17.16 1.84
CA GLU A 39 -5.76 -17.19 1.84
C GLU A 39 -6.29 -16.13 2.81
N PHE A 40 -7.21 -15.32 2.36
CA PHE A 40 -7.90 -14.39 3.22
C PHE A 40 -9.42 -14.52 3.09
N LYS A 41 -10.11 -14.13 4.14
CA LYS A 41 -11.57 -14.26 4.21
C LYS A 41 -12.24 -13.03 3.64
N GLU A 42 -12.88 -13.18 2.49
CA GLU A 42 -13.75 -12.15 1.91
C GLU A 42 -15.22 -12.52 2.15
N GLY A 43 -15.84 -11.87 3.15
CA GLY A 43 -17.19 -12.20 3.57
C GLY A 43 -17.32 -13.61 4.15
N ARG A 44 -17.92 -14.56 3.40
CA ARG A 44 -18.08 -15.97 3.79
C ARG A 44 -17.17 -16.92 3.01
N THR A 45 -16.39 -16.42 2.06
CA THR A 45 -15.57 -17.22 1.15
C THR A 45 -14.09 -17.03 1.49
N MET A 46 -13.32 -18.11 1.45
CA MET A 46 -11.85 -18.04 1.47
C MET A 46 -11.39 -17.85 0.03
N VAL A 47 -10.58 -16.83 -0.20
CA VAL A 47 -10.02 -16.51 -1.51
C VAL A 47 -8.50 -16.63 -1.41
N ALA A 48 -7.93 -17.47 -2.26
CA ALA A 48 -6.48 -17.57 -2.42
C ALA A 48 -6.01 -16.47 -3.39
N CYS A 49 -5.08 -15.65 -2.93
CA CYS A 49 -4.52 -14.55 -3.71
C CYS A 49 -3.00 -14.50 -3.54
N ASN A 50 -2.36 -13.89 -4.53
CA ASN A 50 -0.93 -13.59 -4.47
C ASN A 50 -0.72 -12.17 -3.89
N VAL A 51 0.36 -11.99 -3.13
CA VAL A 51 0.66 -10.68 -2.49
C VAL A 51 0.73 -9.55 -3.51
N ALA A 52 1.46 -9.75 -4.62
CA ALA A 52 1.57 -8.74 -5.68
C ALA A 52 0.21 -8.44 -6.32
N GLU A 53 -0.60 -9.48 -6.57
CA GLU A 53 -1.93 -9.34 -7.14
C GLU A 53 -2.84 -8.49 -6.25
N VAL A 54 -2.88 -8.76 -4.94
CA VAL A 54 -3.69 -7.99 -3.99
C VAL A 54 -3.26 -6.54 -3.95
N ILE A 55 -1.95 -6.26 -3.87
CA ILE A 55 -1.44 -4.89 -3.82
C ILE A 55 -1.80 -4.15 -5.12
N PHE A 56 -1.56 -4.74 -6.28
CA PHE A 56 -1.87 -4.09 -7.55
C PHE A 56 -3.36 -3.88 -7.76
N LEU A 57 -4.19 -4.90 -7.48
CA LEU A 57 -5.63 -4.81 -7.61
C LEU A 57 -6.20 -3.67 -6.73
N GLU A 58 -5.77 -3.61 -5.50
CA GLU A 58 -6.24 -2.60 -4.53
C GLU A 58 -5.76 -1.18 -4.90
N LEU A 59 -4.54 -1.01 -5.43
CA LEU A 59 -4.07 0.28 -5.90
C LEU A 59 -4.78 0.70 -7.20
N ASP A 60 -4.93 -0.22 -8.16
CA ASP A 60 -5.54 0.07 -9.46
C ASP A 60 -7.04 0.35 -9.33
N SER A 61 -7.74 -0.32 -8.40
CA SER A 61 -9.18 -0.09 -8.17
C SER A 61 -9.48 1.35 -7.76
N ASP A 62 -8.56 1.99 -7.05
CA ASP A 62 -8.70 3.36 -6.57
C ASP A 62 -7.89 4.38 -7.39
N GLY A 63 -7.16 3.92 -8.41
CA GLY A 63 -6.28 4.76 -9.24
C GLY A 63 -5.12 5.37 -8.46
N LEU A 64 -4.63 4.66 -7.44
CA LEU A 64 -3.55 5.13 -6.57
C LEU A 64 -2.18 4.71 -7.10
N THR A 65 -1.21 5.60 -6.92
CA THR A 65 0.21 5.37 -7.14
C THR A 65 0.98 5.86 -5.92
N PHE A 66 2.22 5.45 -5.75
CA PHE A 66 3.03 5.93 -4.64
C PHE A 66 3.43 7.39 -4.84
N CYS A 67 3.46 8.13 -3.75
CA CYS A 67 3.79 9.56 -3.73
C CYS A 67 5.29 9.80 -3.79
N ASN A 68 6.07 8.90 -3.20
CA ASN A 68 7.52 8.96 -3.28
C ASN A 68 7.96 8.41 -4.65
N PRO A 69 8.62 9.22 -5.51
CA PRO A 69 9.03 8.80 -6.84
C PRO A 69 9.97 7.60 -6.83
N LEU A 70 10.79 7.45 -5.77
CA LEU A 70 11.68 6.32 -5.58
C LEU A 70 10.89 5.00 -5.46
N TYR A 71 9.94 4.94 -4.53
CA TYR A 71 9.11 3.75 -4.34
C TYR A 71 8.16 3.51 -5.51
N ASN A 72 7.72 4.58 -6.17
CA ASN A 72 6.91 4.47 -7.38
C ASN A 72 7.70 3.85 -8.54
N SER A 73 9.00 4.16 -8.67
CA SER A 73 9.89 3.53 -9.66
C SER A 73 10.07 2.03 -9.39
N ILE A 74 10.26 1.64 -8.11
CA ILE A 74 10.33 0.22 -7.72
C ILE A 74 9.01 -0.49 -8.04
N LEU A 75 7.86 0.14 -7.70
CA LEU A 75 6.53 -0.40 -7.99
C LEU A 75 6.32 -0.63 -9.49
N ALA A 76 6.71 0.34 -10.32
CA ALA A 76 6.60 0.26 -11.78
C ALA A 76 7.48 -0.86 -12.35
N THR A 77 8.75 -0.94 -11.94
CA THR A 77 9.67 -2.01 -12.34
C THR A 77 9.15 -3.38 -11.94
N TYR A 78 8.65 -3.52 -10.69
CA TYR A 78 8.05 -4.77 -10.24
C TYR A 78 6.85 -5.17 -11.09
N ARG A 79 5.95 -4.22 -11.37
CA ARG A 79 4.74 -4.44 -12.18
C ARG A 79 5.07 -4.88 -13.61
N GLU A 80 6.08 -4.30 -14.24
CA GLU A 80 6.53 -4.69 -15.58
C GLU A 80 7.03 -6.14 -15.59
N GLN A 81 7.91 -6.49 -14.66
CA GLN A 81 8.46 -7.84 -14.56
C GLN A 81 7.39 -8.87 -14.19
N TRP A 82 6.50 -8.53 -13.27
CA TRP A 82 5.39 -9.38 -12.86
C TRP A 82 4.42 -9.69 -14.01
N LYS A 83 4.15 -8.72 -14.90
CA LYS A 83 3.34 -8.96 -16.12
C LYS A 83 4.02 -9.89 -17.11
N ILE A 84 5.33 -9.88 -17.19
CA ILE A 84 6.11 -10.73 -18.10
C ILE A 84 6.21 -12.15 -17.54
N LEU A 85 6.52 -12.30 -16.24
CA LEU A 85 6.77 -13.58 -15.59
C LEU A 85 5.49 -14.33 -15.22
N GLY A 86 4.40 -13.61 -14.97
CA GLY A 86 3.12 -14.17 -14.54
C GLY A 86 2.93 -14.20 -13.02
N THR A 87 1.70 -14.51 -12.63
CA THR A 87 1.28 -14.56 -11.22
C THR A 87 1.95 -15.73 -10.49
N GLY A 88 2.42 -15.49 -9.27
CA GLY A 88 3.04 -16.52 -8.41
C GLY A 88 4.50 -16.83 -8.73
N VAL A 89 5.09 -16.14 -9.70
CA VAL A 89 6.52 -16.26 -10.01
C VAL A 89 7.29 -15.18 -9.26
N GLU A 90 8.39 -15.57 -8.62
CA GLU A 90 9.27 -14.61 -7.95
C GLU A 90 9.92 -13.67 -8.97
N VAL A 91 9.81 -12.37 -8.72
CA VAL A 91 10.52 -11.36 -9.53
C VAL A 91 11.97 -11.31 -9.03
N PRO A 92 12.96 -11.67 -9.86
CA PRO A 92 14.35 -11.75 -9.43
C PRO A 92 14.90 -10.41 -8.93
N ALA A 93 15.59 -10.41 -7.80
CA ALA A 93 16.13 -9.21 -7.17
C ALA A 93 17.10 -8.43 -8.08
N HIS A 94 17.73 -9.08 -9.06
CA HIS A 94 18.69 -8.41 -9.96
C HIS A 94 18.06 -7.27 -10.79
N PHE A 95 16.75 -7.27 -11.04
CA PHE A 95 16.07 -6.18 -11.72
C PHE A 95 16.10 -4.87 -10.91
N PHE A 96 16.14 -4.98 -9.60
CA PHE A 96 16.21 -3.86 -8.67
C PHE A 96 17.66 -3.51 -8.30
N LEU A 97 18.50 -4.52 -8.13
CA LEU A 97 19.91 -4.35 -7.77
C LEU A 97 20.76 -3.78 -8.91
N ASN A 98 20.36 -4.02 -10.15
CA ASN A 98 21.01 -3.50 -11.35
C ASN A 98 20.20 -2.37 -12.01
N HIS A 99 19.33 -1.71 -11.24
CA HIS A 99 18.52 -0.61 -11.76
C HIS A 99 19.42 0.56 -12.21
N PRO A 100 19.09 1.26 -13.32
CA PRO A 100 19.90 2.40 -13.82
C PRO A 100 19.99 3.55 -12.81
N ASP A 101 18.97 3.72 -11.98
CA ASP A 101 18.94 4.72 -10.92
C ASP A 101 19.58 4.15 -9.65
N PRO A 102 20.70 4.73 -9.16
CA PRO A 102 21.40 4.29 -7.96
C PRO A 102 20.54 4.40 -6.68
N GLU A 103 19.60 5.36 -6.61
CA GLU A 103 18.73 5.53 -5.45
C GLU A 103 17.75 4.35 -5.34
N VAL A 104 17.20 3.89 -6.47
CA VAL A 104 16.36 2.68 -6.55
C VAL A 104 17.14 1.44 -6.14
N CYS A 105 18.37 1.30 -6.61
CA CYS A 105 19.24 0.20 -6.22
C CYS A 105 19.51 0.20 -4.71
N ASN A 106 19.94 1.31 -4.14
CA ASN A 106 20.26 1.45 -2.72
C ASN A 106 19.04 1.17 -1.84
N ALA A 107 17.88 1.74 -2.18
CA ALA A 107 16.64 1.49 -1.43
C ALA A 107 16.20 0.03 -1.49
N SER A 108 16.37 -0.61 -2.65
CA SER A 108 16.04 -2.03 -2.81
C SER A 108 16.98 -2.93 -2.01
N VAL A 109 18.28 -2.62 -1.99
CA VAL A 109 19.27 -3.32 -1.14
C VAL A 109 18.88 -3.17 0.34
N ASP A 110 18.60 -1.94 0.79
CA ASP A 110 18.23 -1.67 2.18
C ASP A 110 16.98 -2.44 2.60
N ILE A 111 15.96 -2.49 1.74
CA ILE A 111 14.73 -3.25 2.02
C ILE A 111 14.97 -4.76 2.01
N LEU A 112 15.74 -5.29 1.07
CA LEU A 112 16.00 -6.72 0.95
C LEU A 112 16.91 -7.23 2.06
N THR A 113 17.87 -6.42 2.53
CA THR A 113 18.81 -6.76 3.60
C THR A 113 18.31 -6.42 4.99
N SER A 114 17.22 -5.64 5.10
CA SER A 114 16.63 -5.34 6.40
C SER A 114 16.22 -6.64 7.10
N ASP A 115 16.84 -6.90 8.26
CA ASP A 115 16.70 -8.13 9.05
C ASP A 115 15.35 -8.20 9.77
N ASP A 116 14.31 -8.54 9.03
CA ASP A 116 13.06 -9.02 9.63
C ASP A 116 13.02 -10.56 9.71
N ASN A 117 14.09 -11.22 9.26
CA ASN A 117 14.28 -12.65 9.37
C ASN A 117 14.78 -13.02 10.78
N TYR A 118 13.99 -12.77 11.81
CA TYR A 118 14.06 -13.63 12.97
C TYR A 118 13.58 -15.01 12.57
N VAL A 119 14.48 -15.80 12.01
CA VAL A 119 14.27 -17.24 11.92
C VAL A 119 14.09 -17.71 13.35
N ALA A 120 12.85 -18.02 13.72
CA ALA A 120 12.52 -18.55 15.03
C ALA A 120 13.44 -19.74 15.28
N SER A 121 14.36 -19.61 16.21
CA SER A 121 15.34 -20.66 16.47
C SER A 121 14.58 -21.94 16.83
N GLN A 122 15.13 -23.10 16.53
CA GLN A 122 14.51 -24.41 16.85
C GLN A 122 14.14 -24.53 18.35
N LEU A 123 14.73 -23.71 19.22
CA LEU A 123 14.41 -23.57 20.63
C LEU A 123 12.98 -23.07 20.88
N TRP A 124 12.46 -22.19 20.04
CA TRP A 124 11.09 -21.66 20.16
C TRP A 124 10.04 -22.73 19.82
N ARG A 125 10.33 -23.56 18.79
CA ARG A 125 9.48 -24.72 18.44
C ARG A 125 9.42 -25.77 19.55
N ARG A 126 10.50 -25.95 20.32
CA ARG A 126 10.55 -26.89 21.46
C ARG A 126 9.78 -26.42 22.69
N LYS A 127 9.42 -25.13 22.76
CA LYS A 127 8.70 -24.53 23.90
C LYS A 127 7.21 -24.32 23.62
N ASP A 128 6.65 -24.92 22.54
CA ASP A 128 5.25 -24.74 22.11
C ASP A 128 4.83 -23.25 21.97
N ILE A 129 5.80 -22.38 21.68
CA ILE A 129 5.49 -20.99 21.36
C ILE A 129 5.03 -20.97 19.91
N HIS A 130 3.75 -20.65 19.71
CA HIS A 130 3.17 -20.50 18.37
C HIS A 130 3.87 -19.35 17.65
N VAL A 131 4.65 -19.68 16.63
CA VAL A 131 5.23 -18.70 15.70
C VAL A 131 4.30 -18.69 14.51
N GLU A 132 3.66 -17.56 14.26
CA GLU A 132 2.80 -17.39 13.09
C GLU A 132 3.55 -17.78 11.82
N SER A 133 2.89 -18.54 10.96
CA SER A 133 3.46 -18.88 9.66
C SER A 133 3.53 -17.62 8.76
N ASP A 134 4.46 -17.60 7.81
CA ASP A 134 4.55 -16.49 6.85
C ASP A 134 3.21 -16.24 6.16
N ALA A 135 2.46 -17.29 5.85
CA ALA A 135 1.14 -17.19 5.23
C ALA A 135 0.10 -16.50 6.15
N GLU A 136 0.10 -16.80 7.46
CA GLU A 136 -0.78 -16.16 8.44
C GLU A 136 -0.41 -14.69 8.63
N MET A 137 0.88 -14.38 8.70
CA MET A 137 1.39 -13.01 8.77
C MET A 137 0.99 -12.21 7.52
N LEU A 138 1.09 -12.78 6.34
CA LEU A 138 0.73 -12.13 5.08
C LEU A 138 -0.78 -11.92 4.94
N ALA A 139 -1.59 -12.88 5.39
CA ALA A 139 -3.05 -12.80 5.32
C ALA A 139 -3.64 -11.60 6.10
N VAL A 140 -2.97 -11.19 7.17
CA VAL A 140 -3.36 -10.03 7.97
C VAL A 140 -2.56 -8.79 7.59
N GLY A 141 -1.24 -8.93 7.42
CA GLY A 141 -0.31 -7.83 7.21
C GLY A 141 -0.55 -7.09 5.89
N VAL A 142 -0.69 -7.81 4.78
CA VAL A 142 -0.85 -7.20 3.45
C VAL A 142 -2.14 -6.38 3.33
N PRO A 143 -3.34 -6.92 3.63
CA PRO A 143 -4.57 -6.13 3.59
C PRO A 143 -4.56 -4.94 4.56
N LYS A 144 -3.94 -5.11 5.74
CA LYS A 144 -3.78 -4.03 6.72
C LYS A 144 -2.89 -2.90 6.20
N ALA A 145 -1.72 -3.22 5.64
CA ALA A 145 -0.78 -2.25 5.09
C ALA A 145 -1.41 -1.44 3.94
N VAL A 146 -2.08 -2.12 3.00
CA VAL A 146 -2.81 -1.46 1.90
C VAL A 146 -3.90 -0.55 2.43
N THR A 147 -4.68 -1.01 3.41
CA THR A 147 -5.78 -0.23 3.98
C THR A 147 -5.27 0.99 4.76
N LEU A 148 -4.16 0.86 5.48
CA LEU A 148 -3.48 1.98 6.15
C LEU A 148 -2.96 3.01 5.15
N TYR A 149 -2.33 2.55 4.06
CA TYR A 149 -1.88 3.44 2.99
C TYR A 149 -3.03 4.24 2.40
N LYS A 150 -4.13 3.58 2.01
CA LYS A 150 -5.35 4.24 1.51
C LYS A 150 -5.91 5.25 2.51
N SER A 151 -5.93 4.91 3.80
CA SER A 151 -6.37 5.82 4.86
C SER A 151 -5.53 7.09 4.91
N LYS A 152 -4.21 6.94 4.79
CA LYS A 152 -3.27 8.07 4.82
C LYS A 152 -3.41 8.97 3.60
N VAL A 153 -3.56 8.37 2.42
CA VAL A 153 -3.81 9.12 1.18
C VAL A 153 -5.10 9.94 1.28
N ILE A 154 -6.19 9.35 1.81
CA ILE A 154 -7.45 10.09 2.00
C ILE A 154 -7.29 11.22 3.02
N GLU A 155 -6.53 11.02 4.10
CA GLU A 155 -6.25 12.08 5.07
C GLU A 155 -5.51 13.26 4.42
N SER A 156 -4.57 13.00 3.52
CA SER A 156 -3.85 14.06 2.81
C SER A 156 -4.78 14.82 1.86
N TYR A 157 -5.68 14.13 1.14
CA TYR A 157 -6.69 14.79 0.32
C TYR A 157 -7.65 15.66 1.14
N ILE A 158 -8.13 15.16 2.27
CA ILE A 158 -9.00 15.95 3.15
C ILE A 158 -8.31 17.24 3.57
N LYS A 159 -7.04 17.18 3.98
CA LYS A 159 -6.26 18.36 4.37
C LYS A 159 -6.08 19.35 3.21
N GLU A 160 -5.75 18.83 2.02
CA GLU A 160 -5.60 19.66 0.82
C GLU A 160 -6.89 20.39 0.47
N TRP A 161 -8.03 19.68 0.48
CA TRP A 161 -9.33 20.28 0.17
C TRP A 161 -9.81 21.21 1.28
N GLN A 162 -9.44 20.97 2.55
CA GLN A 162 -9.68 21.92 3.64
C GLN A 162 -8.86 23.19 3.47
N ALA A 163 -7.60 23.07 3.03
CA ALA A 163 -6.77 24.23 2.74
C ALA A 163 -7.32 25.07 1.57
N LYS A 164 -7.86 24.41 0.52
CA LYS A 164 -8.56 25.11 -0.56
C LYS A 164 -9.80 25.85 -0.06
N LEU A 165 -10.54 25.30 0.90
CA LEU A 165 -11.72 25.96 1.47
C LEU A 165 -11.37 27.26 2.25
N ALA A 166 -10.13 27.37 2.73
CA ALA A 166 -9.64 28.58 3.42
C ALA A 166 -9.24 29.72 2.48
N ASP A 167 -9.30 29.49 1.15
CA ASP A 167 -9.01 30.52 0.15
C ASP A 167 -10.22 31.44 -0.02
N GLU A 168 -10.07 32.70 0.37
CA GLU A 168 -11.12 33.74 0.30
C GLU A 168 -11.50 34.13 -1.13
N SER A 169 -10.75 33.67 -2.15
CA SER A 169 -11.01 33.99 -3.57
C SER A 169 -12.06 33.07 -4.21
N LEU A 170 -12.55 32.05 -3.51
CA LEU A 170 -13.51 31.09 -4.04
C LEU A 170 -14.91 31.69 -4.20
N THR A 171 -15.56 31.37 -5.31
CA THR A 171 -16.98 31.68 -5.51
C THR A 171 -17.87 30.72 -4.68
N ASP A 172 -19.13 31.12 -4.39
CA ASP A 172 -20.06 30.28 -3.66
C ASP A 172 -20.30 28.91 -4.31
N GLU A 173 -20.30 28.83 -5.63
CA GLU A 173 -20.41 27.57 -6.37
C GLU A 173 -19.19 26.65 -6.11
N GLN A 174 -17.98 27.22 -6.16
CA GLN A 174 -16.73 26.47 -5.90
C GLN A 174 -16.66 26.00 -4.45
N VAL A 175 -17.10 26.81 -3.50
CA VAL A 175 -17.23 26.41 -2.09
C VAL A 175 -18.18 25.22 -1.95
N GLY A 176 -19.33 25.25 -2.65
CA GLY A 176 -20.28 24.13 -2.67
C GLY A 176 -19.66 22.83 -3.18
N GLU A 177 -18.90 22.88 -4.28
CA GLU A 177 -18.18 21.71 -4.83
C GLU A 177 -17.14 21.15 -3.85
N VAL A 178 -16.34 22.03 -3.21
CA VAL A 178 -15.34 21.64 -2.23
C VAL A 178 -15.98 20.91 -1.05
N ILE A 179 -17.08 21.44 -0.51
CA ILE A 179 -17.82 20.83 0.60
C ILE A 179 -18.36 19.46 0.19
N GLN A 180 -18.93 19.32 -1.00
CA GLN A 180 -19.43 18.04 -1.49
C GLN A 180 -18.33 17.00 -1.62
N ARG A 181 -17.16 17.37 -2.13
CA ARG A 181 -15.98 16.47 -2.22
C ARG A 181 -15.47 16.07 -0.84
N LEU A 182 -15.34 17.02 0.09
CA LEU A 182 -14.96 16.73 1.48
C LEU A 182 -15.92 15.75 2.16
N ALA A 183 -17.22 15.93 1.95
CA ALA A 183 -18.22 14.98 2.45
C ALA A 183 -18.04 13.57 1.86
N GLY A 184 -17.67 13.46 0.58
CA GLY A 184 -17.33 12.21 -0.09
C GLY A 184 -16.11 11.54 0.56
N PHE A 185 -15.00 12.25 0.71
CA PHE A 185 -13.78 11.72 1.34
C PHE A 185 -14.01 11.30 2.80
N ASN A 186 -14.79 12.06 3.57
CA ASN A 186 -15.11 11.67 4.94
C ASN A 186 -15.94 10.38 5.01
N LYS A 187 -16.86 10.13 4.09
CA LYS A 187 -17.58 8.84 4.00
C LYS A 187 -16.64 7.69 3.73
N VAL A 188 -15.69 7.85 2.79
CA VAL A 188 -14.68 6.85 2.47
C VAL A 188 -13.77 6.61 3.69
N LYS A 189 -13.31 7.66 4.38
CA LYS A 189 -12.52 7.56 5.61
C LYS A 189 -13.21 6.71 6.67
N VAL A 190 -14.50 6.93 6.91
CA VAL A 190 -15.29 6.13 7.87
C VAL A 190 -15.38 4.66 7.45
N THR A 191 -15.53 4.40 6.14
CA THR A 191 -15.60 3.03 5.62
C THR A 191 -14.26 2.30 5.81
N ILE A 192 -13.14 2.97 5.53
CA ILE A 192 -11.80 2.44 5.75
C ILE A 192 -11.53 2.19 7.22
N ALA A 193 -11.91 3.11 8.11
CA ALA A 193 -11.75 2.94 9.55
C ALA A 193 -12.50 1.69 10.07
N LYS A 194 -13.72 1.44 9.57
CA LYS A 194 -14.47 0.21 9.88
C LYS A 194 -13.78 -1.06 9.33
N LYS A 195 -13.16 -0.99 8.15
CA LYS A 195 -12.39 -2.10 7.58
C LYS A 195 -11.16 -2.38 8.44
N LEU A 196 -10.43 -1.36 8.87
CA LEU A 196 -9.27 -1.49 9.76
C LEU A 196 -9.63 -2.10 11.12
N GLN A 197 -10.73 -1.69 11.75
CA GLN A 197 -11.17 -2.29 13.01
C GLN A 197 -11.42 -3.80 12.90
N ARG A 198 -11.94 -4.27 11.76
CA ARG A 198 -12.17 -5.71 11.52
C ARG A 198 -10.89 -6.50 11.25
N LEU A 199 -9.80 -5.84 10.86
CA LEU A 199 -8.50 -6.47 10.62
C LEU A 199 -7.61 -6.53 11.87
N ILE A 200 -7.98 -5.77 12.92
CA ILE A 200 -7.22 -5.70 14.19
C ILE A 200 -7.84 -6.61 15.26
N LEU A 201 -9.10 -7.00 15.12
CA LEU A 201 -9.85 -7.92 15.99
C LEU A 201 -9.71 -9.36 15.51
#